data_d5574707d4061d38bfab00c4da9d4439
#
_entry.id   d5574707d4061d38bfab00c4da9d4439
#
_cell.length_a   1.000
_cell.length_b   1.000
_cell.length_c   1.000
_cell.angle_alpha   90.00
_cell.angle_beta   90.00
_cell.angle_gamma   90.00
#
_symmetry.space_group_name_H-M   'P 1'
#
loop_
_entity.id
_entity.type
_entity.pdbx_description
1 polymer ?
#
loop_
_entity_poly.entity_id
_entity_poly.type
_entity_poly.pdbx_seq_one_letter_code
_entity_poly.pdbx_strand_id
1 'polypeptide(L)'
;MRSSLVGSEMCIRDRVLSVISLSLGLDKDYFSPWIDKGNSLLRSIHYPPVQGNTNPHRARAHTDINLITLLIGAEEGGLEVLNKDGSWIKVEPSSNAIVCNIGDMMQLVTDKQLVSTTHRVIQDLEQESKARYSIPFFLHPAPSINLKSVFRENDDGILADDFLDERLKAIKLY
;
A
#
# COMPACT_ATOMS: atom_id res chain seq x y z
N MET A 1 -8.18 5.74 -24.65
CA MET A 1 -8.65 5.87 -23.26
C MET A 1 -7.80 5.13 -22.21
N ARG A 2 -6.89 4.23 -22.58
CA ARG A 2 -6.05 3.49 -21.59
C ARG A 2 -4.84 4.27 -21.04
N SER A 3 -4.44 5.38 -21.65
CA SER A 3 -3.26 6.16 -21.23
C SER A 3 -3.53 7.17 -20.11
N SER A 4 -4.79 7.51 -19.80
CA SER A 4 -5.09 8.56 -18.81
C SER A 4 -5.05 8.08 -17.37
N LEU A 5 -5.52 6.86 -17.06
CA LEU A 5 -5.49 6.31 -15.69
C LEU A 5 -4.06 6.06 -15.22
N VAL A 6 -3.27 5.33 -16.01
CA VAL A 6 -1.85 5.06 -15.67
C VAL A 6 -1.03 6.36 -15.59
N GLY A 7 -1.28 7.33 -16.46
CA GLY A 7 -0.60 8.62 -16.41
C GLY A 7 -0.96 9.46 -15.19
N SER A 8 -2.23 9.42 -14.75
CA SER A 8 -2.68 10.12 -13.53
C SER A 8 -2.09 9.53 -12.27
N GLU A 9 -2.04 8.20 -12.16
CA GLU A 9 -1.46 7.51 -11.00
C GLU A 9 0.04 7.75 -10.90
N MET A 10 0.77 7.78 -12.01
CA MET A 10 2.18 8.15 -12.02
C MET A 10 2.41 9.57 -11.49
N CYS A 11 1.60 10.54 -11.91
CA CYS A 11 1.71 11.91 -11.40
C CYS A 11 1.36 12.00 -9.90
N ILE A 12 0.37 11.23 -9.42
CA ILE A 12 -0.04 11.22 -8.02
C ILE A 12 1.06 10.59 -7.15
N ARG A 13 1.58 9.42 -7.54
CA ARG A 13 2.66 8.75 -6.81
C ARG A 13 3.89 9.63 -6.64
N ASP A 14 4.30 10.33 -7.72
CA ASP A 14 5.48 11.20 -7.70
C ASP A 14 5.28 12.36 -6.72
N ARG A 15 4.09 12.97 -6.70
CA ARG A 15 3.73 14.02 -5.74
C ARG A 15 3.71 13.50 -4.31
N VAL A 16 3.14 12.32 -4.06
CA VAL A 16 3.10 11.73 -2.73
C VAL A 16 4.52 11.42 -2.24
N LEU A 17 5.37 10.82 -3.07
CA LEU A 17 6.76 10.57 -2.72
C LEU A 17 7.53 11.88 -2.47
N SER A 18 7.30 12.93 -3.26
CA SER A 18 7.92 14.24 -3.03
C SER A 18 7.51 14.84 -1.67
N VAL A 19 6.23 14.73 -1.30
CA VAL A 19 5.75 15.18 0.03
C VAL A 19 6.39 14.35 1.14
N ILE A 20 6.47 13.03 0.98
CA ILE A 20 7.15 12.15 1.94
C ILE A 20 8.62 12.55 2.08
N SER A 21 9.36 12.71 0.98
CA SER A 21 10.76 13.12 0.99
C SER A 21 10.95 14.42 1.77
N LEU A 22 10.17 15.45 1.45
CA LEU A 22 10.24 16.73 2.12
C LEU A 22 9.89 16.65 3.61
N SER A 23 8.90 15.83 3.99
CA SER A 23 8.52 15.63 5.40
C SER A 23 9.62 14.95 6.23
N LEU A 24 10.50 14.19 5.58
CA LEU A 24 11.65 13.53 6.17
C LEU A 24 12.93 14.39 6.12
N GLY A 25 12.84 15.62 5.62
CA GLY A 25 14.01 16.50 5.46
C GLY A 25 14.94 16.12 4.31
N LEU A 26 14.46 15.29 3.37
CA LEU A 26 15.21 14.85 2.19
C LEU A 26 14.95 15.76 0.98
N ASP A 27 15.76 15.59 -0.07
CA ASP A 27 15.47 16.21 -1.36
C ASP A 27 14.10 15.75 -1.90
N LYS A 28 13.32 16.64 -2.52
CA LYS A 28 11.98 16.32 -3.02
C LYS A 28 11.95 15.15 -3.99
N ASP A 29 13.03 14.92 -4.74
CA ASP A 29 13.14 13.88 -5.75
C ASP A 29 13.93 12.66 -5.26
N TYR A 30 14.18 12.55 -3.93
CA TYR A 30 15.00 11.51 -3.32
C TYR A 30 14.59 10.09 -3.73
N PHE A 31 13.30 9.77 -3.74
CA PHE A 31 12.79 8.45 -4.11
C PHE A 31 12.56 8.26 -5.62
N SER A 32 12.73 9.31 -6.44
CA SER A 32 12.50 9.20 -7.89
C SER A 32 13.38 8.15 -8.57
N PRO A 33 14.69 8.04 -8.28
CA PRO A 33 15.52 6.98 -8.85
C PRO A 33 15.14 5.57 -8.37
N TRP A 34 14.48 5.46 -7.22
CA TRP A 34 14.09 4.17 -6.66
C TRP A 34 12.96 3.51 -7.44
N ILE A 35 12.06 4.31 -7.99
CA ILE A 35 10.87 3.85 -8.70
C ILE A 35 11.04 3.80 -10.23
N ASP A 36 12.18 4.29 -10.74
CA ASP A 36 12.52 4.11 -12.15
C ASP A 36 12.74 2.61 -12.42
N LYS A 37 11.96 2.07 -13.37
CA LYS A 37 11.92 0.63 -13.68
C LYS A 37 11.51 -0.27 -12.49
N GLY A 38 10.77 0.28 -11.52
CA GLY A 38 10.23 -0.47 -10.40
C GLY A 38 9.17 -1.50 -10.81
N ASN A 39 9.00 -2.53 -9.98
CA ASN A 39 7.99 -3.60 -10.17
C ASN A 39 6.60 -3.18 -9.67
N SER A 40 6.19 -1.94 -9.92
CA SER A 40 4.89 -1.45 -9.49
C SER A 40 3.74 -2.19 -10.15
N LEU A 41 2.69 -2.47 -9.38
CA LEU A 41 1.57 -3.29 -9.79
C LEU A 41 0.24 -2.56 -9.58
N LEU A 42 -0.55 -2.41 -10.63
CA LEU A 42 -1.97 -2.04 -10.55
C LEU A 42 -2.80 -3.31 -10.54
N ARG A 43 -3.57 -3.53 -9.48
CA ARG A 43 -4.36 -4.74 -9.30
C ARG A 43 -5.85 -4.43 -9.25
N SER A 44 -6.62 -4.91 -10.20
CA SER A 44 -8.09 -4.86 -10.13
C SER A 44 -8.61 -6.06 -9.35
N ILE A 45 -9.33 -5.81 -8.26
CA ILE A 45 -9.87 -6.83 -7.38
C ILE A 45 -11.39 -6.76 -7.42
N HIS A 46 -12.00 -7.91 -7.70
CA HIS A 46 -13.44 -8.12 -7.59
C HIS A 46 -13.71 -9.05 -6.42
N TYR A 47 -14.44 -8.56 -5.44
CA TYR A 47 -14.99 -9.35 -4.35
C TYR A 47 -16.45 -9.66 -4.67
N PRO A 48 -16.80 -10.93 -4.96
CA PRO A 48 -18.18 -11.29 -5.27
C PRO A 48 -19.11 -11.06 -4.09
N PRO A 49 -20.44 -10.96 -4.34
CA PRO A 49 -21.43 -10.96 -3.25
C PRO A 49 -21.26 -12.19 -2.38
N VAL A 50 -21.27 -12.03 -1.07
CA VAL A 50 -21.21 -13.16 -0.14
C VAL A 50 -22.62 -13.56 0.24
N GLN A 51 -22.98 -14.84 0.00
CA GLN A 51 -24.24 -15.43 0.44
C GLN A 51 -23.98 -16.17 1.75
N GLY A 52 -24.67 -15.74 2.82
CA GLY A 52 -24.55 -16.38 4.13
C GLY A 52 -23.39 -15.84 4.98
N ASN A 53 -23.53 -15.99 6.30
CA ASN A 53 -22.71 -15.32 7.30
C ASN A 53 -21.50 -16.18 7.74
N THR A 54 -20.74 -16.77 6.82
CA THR A 54 -19.69 -17.74 7.17
C THR A 54 -18.27 -17.18 7.26
N ASN A 55 -17.96 -16.06 6.62
CA ASN A 55 -16.64 -15.41 6.73
C ASN A 55 -16.75 -13.90 6.52
N PRO A 56 -16.58 -13.07 7.57
CA PRO A 56 -16.69 -11.61 7.46
C PRO A 56 -15.49 -10.98 6.76
N HIS A 57 -14.41 -11.71 6.53
CA HIS A 57 -13.18 -11.15 5.96
C HIS A 57 -13.15 -11.31 4.44
N ARG A 58 -13.22 -10.19 3.70
CA ARG A 58 -12.90 -10.11 2.27
C ARG A 58 -11.40 -10.08 2.03
N ALA A 59 -10.66 -9.40 2.92
CA ALA A 59 -9.21 -9.50 3.03
C ALA A 59 -8.83 -9.58 4.52
N ARG A 60 -7.98 -10.54 4.86
CA ARG A 60 -7.47 -10.71 6.24
C ARG A 60 -6.55 -9.55 6.61
N ALA A 61 -6.35 -9.35 7.91
CA ALA A 61 -5.41 -8.36 8.43
C ALA A 61 -3.99 -8.61 7.90
N HIS A 62 -3.39 -7.59 7.28
CA HIS A 62 -2.06 -7.62 6.68
C HIS A 62 -1.46 -6.22 6.59
N THR A 63 -0.19 -6.15 6.29
CA THR A 63 0.52 -4.96 5.84
C THR A 63 0.91 -5.11 4.37
N ASP A 64 1.09 -4.01 3.66
CA ASP A 64 1.60 -4.03 2.29
C ASP A 64 3.12 -4.04 2.29
N ILE A 65 3.74 -4.86 1.42
CA ILE A 65 5.20 -5.05 1.41
C ILE A 65 5.94 -3.88 0.77
N ASN A 66 5.30 -3.14 -0.12
CA ASN A 66 5.83 -2.09 -1.00
C ASN A 66 6.30 -0.80 -0.27
N LEU A 67 6.58 0.28 -1.05
CA LEU A 67 6.83 1.61 -0.51
C LEU A 67 5.54 2.27 -0.04
N ILE A 68 4.58 2.45 -0.95
CA ILE A 68 3.25 3.01 -0.67
C ILE A 68 2.20 2.33 -1.54
N THR A 69 0.97 2.27 -1.03
CA THR A 69 -0.19 1.84 -1.82
C THR A 69 -1.13 3.02 -2.02
N LEU A 70 -1.57 3.21 -3.25
CA LEU A 70 -2.63 4.17 -3.59
C LEU A 70 -3.88 3.38 -3.93
N LEU A 71 -4.94 3.55 -3.15
CA LEU A 71 -6.20 2.85 -3.32
C LEU A 71 -7.28 3.79 -3.84
N ILE A 72 -7.82 3.46 -5.01
CA ILE A 72 -8.92 4.16 -5.67
C ILE A 72 -10.18 3.29 -5.59
N GLY A 73 -11.35 3.92 -5.45
CA GLY A 73 -12.62 3.23 -5.54
C GLY A 73 -12.97 2.35 -4.34
N ALA A 74 -12.77 2.84 -3.13
CA ALA A 74 -13.18 2.14 -1.91
C ALA A 74 -14.58 2.58 -1.43
N GLU A 75 -15.48 2.92 -2.36
CA GLU A 75 -16.80 3.52 -2.06
C GLU A 75 -17.73 2.56 -1.30
N GLU A 76 -17.57 1.24 -1.48
CA GLU A 76 -18.44 0.25 -0.84
C GLU A 76 -18.05 -0.05 0.62
N GLY A 77 -17.16 0.71 1.22
CA GLY A 77 -16.77 0.56 2.63
C GLY A 77 -16.02 -0.74 2.95
N GLY A 78 -15.95 -1.06 4.24
CA GLY A 78 -15.35 -2.29 4.76
C GLY A 78 -13.83 -2.25 4.96
N LEU A 79 -13.13 -1.21 4.51
CA LEU A 79 -11.71 -1.03 4.84
C LEU A 79 -11.57 -0.56 6.30
N GLU A 80 -10.75 -1.27 7.05
CA GLU A 80 -10.40 -0.91 8.42
C GLU A 80 -8.89 -0.93 8.63
N VAL A 81 -8.40 -0.01 9.44
CA VAL A 81 -7.00 0.09 9.85
C VAL A 81 -6.85 -0.16 11.35
N LEU A 82 -5.79 -0.84 11.73
CA LEU A 82 -5.50 -1.14 13.14
C LEU A 82 -4.85 0.06 13.81
N ASN A 83 -5.51 0.59 14.83
CA ASN A 83 -4.98 1.68 15.65
C ASN A 83 -3.91 1.16 16.63
N LYS A 84 -3.12 2.07 17.19
CA LYS A 84 -2.07 1.78 18.19
C LYS A 84 -2.59 1.16 19.49
N ASP A 85 -3.84 1.45 19.85
CA ASP A 85 -4.53 0.86 21.03
C ASP A 85 -5.13 -0.52 20.77
N GLY A 86 -4.99 -1.05 19.54
CA GLY A 86 -5.55 -2.34 19.15
C GLY A 86 -6.99 -2.27 18.62
N SER A 87 -7.62 -1.10 18.59
CA SER A 87 -8.94 -0.91 17.99
C SER A 87 -8.87 -0.83 16.46
N TRP A 88 -9.95 -1.21 15.78
CA TRP A 88 -10.10 -1.07 14.34
C TRP A 88 -10.88 0.19 14.01
N ILE A 89 -10.30 1.01 13.13
CA ILE A 89 -10.90 2.26 12.66
C ILE A 89 -11.39 2.05 11.23
N LYS A 90 -12.66 2.34 10.97
CA LYS A 90 -13.23 2.33 9.62
C LYS A 90 -12.64 3.47 8.80
N VAL A 91 -12.27 3.17 7.56
CA VAL A 91 -11.81 4.15 6.57
C VAL A 91 -12.96 4.40 5.60
N GLU A 92 -13.52 5.59 5.66
CA GLU A 92 -14.65 6.04 4.82
C GLU A 92 -14.19 7.20 3.92
N PRO A 93 -13.51 6.92 2.80
CA PRO A 93 -13.04 7.97 1.92
C PRO A 93 -14.22 8.61 1.17
N SER A 94 -14.13 9.91 0.89
CA SER A 94 -15.06 10.55 -0.03
C SER A 94 -14.90 9.97 -1.45
N SER A 95 -15.92 10.08 -2.30
CA SER A 95 -15.97 9.48 -3.64
C SER A 95 -14.80 9.88 -4.56
N ASN A 96 -14.15 11.01 -4.29
CA ASN A 96 -13.01 11.51 -5.07
C ASN A 96 -11.67 11.39 -4.33
N ALA A 97 -11.63 10.70 -3.18
CA ALA A 97 -10.42 10.55 -2.40
C ALA A 97 -9.64 9.31 -2.85
N ILE A 98 -8.31 9.42 -2.75
CA ILE A 98 -7.39 8.31 -2.87
C ILE A 98 -6.88 8.02 -1.46
N VAL A 99 -7.04 6.79 -1.01
CA VAL A 99 -6.44 6.34 0.25
C VAL A 99 -5.00 5.96 -0.03
N CYS A 100 -4.07 6.56 0.73
CA CYS A 100 -2.65 6.23 0.66
C CYS A 100 -2.22 5.59 1.98
N ASN A 101 -1.59 4.42 1.92
CA ASN A 101 -0.96 3.79 3.08
C ASN A 101 0.53 3.52 2.83
N ILE A 102 1.29 3.57 3.91
CA ILE A 102 2.72 3.25 3.95
C ILE A 102 2.89 1.73 3.91
N GLY A 103 3.86 1.26 3.14
CA GLY A 103 4.24 -0.14 3.08
C GLY A 103 5.49 -0.48 3.91
N ASP A 104 5.78 -1.78 4.03
CA ASP A 104 6.86 -2.30 4.88
C ASP A 104 8.24 -1.83 4.42
N MET A 105 8.47 -1.67 3.10
CA MET A 105 9.74 -1.13 2.58
C MET A 105 9.95 0.33 3.00
N MET A 106 8.90 1.17 2.92
CA MET A 106 9.00 2.55 3.37
C MET A 106 9.21 2.63 4.88
N GLN A 107 8.52 1.80 5.65
CA GLN A 107 8.74 1.69 7.10
C GLN A 107 10.18 1.31 7.43
N LEU A 108 10.76 0.36 6.70
CA LEU A 108 12.15 -0.08 6.89
C LEU A 108 13.12 1.08 6.66
N VAL A 109 13.05 1.73 5.51
CA VAL A 109 14.02 2.77 5.12
C VAL A 109 13.87 4.06 5.90
N THR A 110 12.72 4.28 6.54
CA THR A 110 12.48 5.45 7.40
C THR A 110 12.66 5.17 8.89
N ASP A 111 13.30 4.04 9.26
CA ASP A 111 13.50 3.62 10.65
C ASP A 111 12.19 3.69 11.48
N LYS A 112 11.08 3.28 10.87
CA LYS A 112 9.72 3.32 11.45
C LYS A 112 9.18 4.74 11.78
N GLN A 113 9.77 5.81 11.25
CA GLN A 113 9.15 7.14 11.35
C GLN A 113 7.83 7.17 10.58
N LEU A 114 7.77 6.48 9.43
CA LEU A 114 6.52 6.18 8.73
C LEU A 114 6.17 4.71 8.96
N VAL A 115 4.98 4.46 9.50
CA VAL A 115 4.58 3.11 9.94
C VAL A 115 3.72 2.44 8.87
N SER A 116 4.08 1.21 8.53
CA SER A 116 3.22 0.33 7.72
C SER A 116 2.06 -0.15 8.58
N THR A 117 0.87 0.39 8.30
CA THR A 117 -0.31 0.14 9.14
C THR A 117 -1.02 -1.12 8.71
N THR A 118 -1.25 -2.02 9.68
CA THR A 118 -2.07 -3.22 9.47
C THR A 118 -3.49 -2.81 9.11
N HIS A 119 -4.02 -3.39 8.04
CA HIS A 119 -5.38 -3.12 7.57
C HIS A 119 -6.07 -4.41 7.14
N ARG A 120 -7.38 -4.37 7.06
CA ARG A 120 -8.23 -5.49 6.61
C ARG A 120 -9.43 -4.97 5.83
N VAL A 121 -10.07 -5.86 5.08
CA VAL A 121 -11.38 -5.58 4.46
C VAL A 121 -12.38 -6.55 5.04
N ILE A 122 -13.37 -6.00 5.73
CA ILE A 122 -14.50 -6.77 6.27
C ILE A 122 -15.71 -6.62 5.36
N GLN A 123 -16.62 -7.56 5.46
CA GLN A 123 -17.92 -7.46 4.83
C GLN A 123 -18.78 -6.51 5.65
N ASP A 124 -19.36 -5.52 5.00
CA ASP A 124 -20.42 -4.74 5.59
C ASP A 124 -21.73 -5.56 5.55
N LEU A 125 -22.29 -5.85 6.71
CA LEU A 125 -23.51 -6.66 6.82
C LEU A 125 -24.72 -6.00 6.12
N GLU A 126 -24.72 -4.68 6.01
CA GLU A 126 -25.75 -3.94 5.28
C GLU A 126 -25.62 -4.07 3.76
N GLN A 127 -24.48 -4.54 3.28
CA GLN A 127 -24.15 -4.67 1.85
C GLN A 127 -23.94 -6.13 1.43
N GLU A 128 -24.45 -7.10 2.17
CA GLU A 128 -24.27 -8.54 1.93
C GLU A 128 -24.54 -9.00 0.48
N SER A 129 -25.44 -8.35 -0.21
CA SER A 129 -25.84 -8.69 -1.59
C SER A 129 -25.04 -7.98 -2.67
N LYS A 130 -24.06 -7.13 -2.33
CA LYS A 130 -23.32 -6.32 -3.30
C LYS A 130 -21.91 -6.85 -3.53
N ALA A 131 -21.49 -6.87 -4.79
CA ALA A 131 -20.11 -7.02 -5.15
C ALA A 131 -19.31 -5.78 -4.72
N ARG A 132 -18.02 -5.96 -4.38
CA ARG A 132 -17.10 -4.86 -4.09
C ARG A 132 -15.96 -4.89 -5.10
N TYR A 133 -15.59 -3.72 -5.57
CA TYR A 133 -14.46 -3.53 -6.45
C TYR A 133 -13.41 -2.65 -5.77
N SER A 134 -12.13 -2.94 -5.99
CA SER A 134 -11.05 -2.06 -5.56
C SER A 134 -9.88 -2.12 -6.53
N ILE A 135 -9.16 -1.01 -6.66
CA ILE A 135 -8.05 -0.88 -7.61
C ILE A 135 -6.85 -0.30 -6.85
N PRO A 136 -6.16 -1.11 -6.03
CA PRO A 136 -4.91 -0.70 -5.41
C PRO A 136 -3.77 -0.64 -6.43
N PHE A 137 -2.98 0.42 -6.34
CA PHE A 137 -1.70 0.57 -7.00
C PHE A 137 -0.59 0.40 -5.98
N PHE A 138 0.16 -0.70 -6.08
CA PHE A 138 1.29 -1.03 -5.21
C PHE A 138 2.57 -0.47 -5.82
N LEU A 139 3.14 0.56 -5.21
CA LEU A 139 4.37 1.17 -5.67
C LEU A 139 5.58 0.46 -5.11
N HIS A 140 6.27 -0.30 -5.95
CA HIS A 140 7.51 -0.97 -5.61
C HIS A 140 8.72 -0.22 -6.18
N PRO A 141 9.86 -0.24 -5.48
CA PRO A 141 11.14 0.20 -6.05
C PRO A 141 11.64 -0.79 -7.09
N ALA A 142 12.67 -0.42 -7.85
CA ALA A 142 13.36 -1.36 -8.70
C ALA A 142 14.01 -2.48 -7.86
N PRO A 143 14.05 -3.73 -8.34
CA PRO A 143 14.59 -4.88 -7.61
C PRO A 143 16.02 -4.69 -7.07
N SER A 144 16.83 -3.95 -7.81
CA SER A 144 18.25 -3.67 -7.49
C SER A 144 18.46 -2.54 -6.48
N ILE A 145 17.38 -1.87 -6.04
CA ILE A 145 17.51 -0.82 -5.01
C ILE A 145 17.88 -1.45 -3.68
N ASN A 146 18.93 -0.90 -3.05
CA ASN A 146 19.29 -1.27 -1.68
C ASN A 146 18.43 -0.47 -0.69
N LEU A 147 17.56 -1.17 0.03
CA LEU A 147 16.69 -0.62 1.08
C LEU A 147 17.49 -0.41 2.35
N LYS A 148 18.10 0.74 2.49
CA LYS A 148 18.84 1.15 3.69
C LYS A 148 18.19 2.38 4.33
N SER A 149 18.44 2.60 5.60
CA SER A 149 17.95 3.76 6.31
C SER A 149 18.33 5.07 5.59
N VAL A 150 17.36 5.96 5.42
CA VAL A 150 17.60 7.29 4.87
C VAL A 150 18.27 8.24 5.90
N PHE A 151 18.42 7.80 7.16
CA PHE A 151 18.95 8.59 8.26
C PHE A 151 20.31 8.07 8.77
N ARG A 152 20.70 6.83 8.42
CA ARG A 152 21.95 6.21 8.90
C ARG A 152 22.88 5.94 7.73
N GLU A 153 24.08 6.52 7.79
CA GLU A 153 25.10 6.36 6.75
C GLU A 153 25.68 4.93 6.70
N ASN A 154 25.79 4.28 7.85
CA ASN A 154 26.38 2.93 7.99
C ASN A 154 25.31 1.83 8.08
N ASP A 155 24.36 1.84 7.17
CA ASP A 155 23.35 0.79 7.04
C ASP A 155 23.66 -0.04 5.79
N ASP A 156 23.91 -1.33 5.95
CA ASP A 156 24.18 -2.24 4.82
C ASP A 156 22.94 -2.42 3.94
N GLY A 157 21.74 -2.29 4.53
CA GLY A 157 20.45 -2.44 3.85
C GLY A 157 20.19 -3.88 3.36
N ILE A 158 19.16 -4.00 2.54
CA ILE A 158 18.78 -5.24 1.87
C ILE A 158 18.29 -4.91 0.46
N LEU A 159 18.54 -5.72 -0.54
CA LEU A 159 17.98 -5.51 -1.86
C LEU A 159 16.44 -5.59 -1.81
N ALA A 160 15.78 -4.73 -2.57
CA ALA A 160 14.31 -4.69 -2.62
C ALA A 160 13.71 -6.03 -3.07
N ASP A 161 14.38 -6.72 -3.97
CA ASP A 161 13.98 -8.06 -4.45
C ASP A 161 14.09 -9.11 -3.34
N ASP A 162 15.22 -9.12 -2.62
CA ASP A 162 15.43 -10.05 -1.49
C ASP A 162 14.41 -9.81 -0.37
N PHE A 163 14.18 -8.55 -0.02
CA PHE A 163 13.17 -8.20 0.96
C PHE A 163 11.75 -8.65 0.54
N LEU A 164 11.39 -8.43 -0.72
CA LEU A 164 10.11 -8.88 -1.26
C LEU A 164 9.98 -10.40 -1.17
N ASP A 165 11.02 -11.13 -1.59
CA ASP A 165 11.04 -12.60 -1.59
C ASP A 165 10.93 -13.16 -0.15
N GLU A 166 11.65 -12.60 0.81
CA GLU A 166 11.52 -12.96 2.23
C GLU A 166 10.09 -12.76 2.76
N ARG A 167 9.47 -11.63 2.43
CA ARG A 167 8.11 -11.32 2.87
C ARG A 167 7.08 -12.24 2.22
N LEU A 168 7.21 -12.53 0.93
CA LEU A 168 6.31 -13.44 0.20
C LEU A 168 6.40 -14.86 0.76
N LYS A 169 7.60 -15.36 1.06
CA LYS A 169 7.81 -16.65 1.73
C LYS A 169 7.16 -16.68 3.12
N ALA A 170 7.29 -15.61 3.90
CA ALA A 170 6.70 -15.52 5.24
C ALA A 170 5.17 -15.62 5.23
N ILE A 171 4.50 -15.09 4.20
CA ILE A 171 3.04 -15.18 4.04
C ILE A 171 2.60 -16.41 3.23
N LYS A 172 3.52 -17.31 2.88
CA LYS A 172 3.28 -18.57 2.15
C LYS A 172 2.60 -18.38 0.79
N LEU A 173 3.04 -17.39 0.03
CA LEU A 173 2.60 -17.20 -1.36
C LEU A 173 3.45 -17.97 -2.38
N TYR A 174 4.46 -18.72 -1.91
CA TYR A 174 5.25 -19.69 -2.67
C TYR A 174 5.26 -21.04 -1.95
#